data_7156c9c54b983aa63cfe509190d6449b
#
_entry.id   7156c9c54b983aa63cfe509190d6449b
#
_cell.length_a   1.000
_cell.length_b   1.000
_cell.length_c   1.000
_cell.angle_alpha   90.00
_cell.angle_beta   90.00
_cell.angle_gamma   90.00
#
_symmetry.space_group_name_H-M   'P 1'
#
loop_
_entity.id
_entity.type
_entity.pdbx_description
1 polymer ?
#
loop_
_entity_poly.entity_id
_entity_poly.type
_entity_poly.pdbx_seq_one_letter_code
_entity_poly.pdbx_strand_id
1 'polypeptide(L)'
;RHWIYYNGFRERHGIADRGPHGIGLATLKRDRFISLSAKGTQLGSILTKPFQLAGSRLQVNAHGEHIRVEVLDENAKKIPGHTAQSGKIDALRWEPAWANGRDLAALKGKPVRLRFQLRNAKLFAFQFINPPP
;
A
#
# COMPACT_ATOMS: atom_id res chain seq x y z
N ARG A 1 -10.18 9.95 5.07
CA ARG A 1 -11.26 8.95 5.03
C ARG A 1 -12.15 9.23 3.83
N HIS A 2 -12.54 8.20 3.07
CA HIS A 2 -13.55 8.30 2.02
C HIS A 2 -14.93 8.07 2.65
N TRP A 3 -15.91 8.83 2.20
CA TRP A 3 -17.30 8.73 2.64
C TRP A 3 -18.12 8.31 1.42
N ILE A 4 -18.77 7.17 1.53
CA ILE A 4 -19.51 6.56 0.43
C ILE A 4 -20.98 6.51 0.84
N TYR A 5 -21.81 7.29 0.15
CA TYR A 5 -23.26 7.24 0.33
C TYR A 5 -23.85 6.24 -0.66
N TYR A 6 -24.78 5.43 -0.22
CA TYR A 6 -25.44 4.46 -1.06
C TYR A 6 -26.93 4.34 -0.71
N ASN A 7 -27.73 3.98 -1.70
CA ASN A 7 -29.14 3.68 -1.52
C ASN A 7 -29.32 2.18 -1.24
N GLY A 8 -30.04 1.87 -0.17
CA GLY A 8 -30.42 0.51 0.16
C GLY A 8 -31.92 0.30 -0.04
N PHE A 9 -32.29 -0.79 -0.71
CA PHE A 9 -33.67 -1.22 -0.91
C PHE A 9 -33.82 -2.63 -0.38
N ARG A 10 -34.96 -2.89 0.27
CA ARG A 10 -35.28 -4.22 0.78
C ARG A 10 -35.60 -5.20 -0.35
N GLU A 11 -36.23 -4.71 -1.42
CA GLU A 11 -36.71 -5.49 -2.54
C GLU A 11 -35.82 -5.38 -3.80
N ARG A 12 -35.95 -6.35 -4.69
CA ARG A 12 -35.20 -6.39 -5.95
C ARG A 12 -35.63 -5.27 -6.92
N HIS A 13 -34.75 -4.93 -7.84
CA HIS A 13 -35.12 -4.05 -8.95
C HIS A 13 -36.28 -4.60 -9.77
N GLY A 14 -37.20 -3.69 -10.22
CA GLY A 14 -38.31 -4.03 -11.07
C GLY A 14 -39.64 -4.29 -10.31
N ILE A 15 -39.65 -4.21 -8.99
CA ILE A 15 -40.86 -4.28 -8.18
C ILE A 15 -41.44 -2.87 -8.02
N ALA A 16 -42.74 -2.71 -8.28
CA ALA A 16 -43.42 -1.41 -8.27
C ALA A 16 -43.46 -0.78 -6.87
N ASP A 17 -43.68 -1.57 -5.85
CA ASP A 17 -43.59 -1.16 -4.44
C ASP A 17 -42.32 -1.76 -3.83
N ARG A 18 -41.34 -0.95 -3.65
CA ARG A 18 -40.00 -1.38 -3.16
C ARG A 18 -39.92 -1.50 -1.65
N GLY A 19 -41.01 -1.22 -0.94
CA GLY A 19 -40.99 -1.22 0.53
C GLY A 19 -40.01 -0.25 1.16
N PRO A 20 -39.59 -0.46 2.40
CA PRO A 20 -38.68 0.41 3.09
C PRO A 20 -37.34 0.53 2.35
N HIS A 21 -36.89 1.76 2.17
CA HIS A 21 -35.59 2.09 1.61
C HIS A 21 -34.92 3.20 2.42
N GLY A 22 -33.63 3.38 2.23
CA GLY A 22 -32.88 4.40 2.95
C GLY A 22 -31.55 4.71 2.30
N ILE A 23 -30.92 5.74 2.79
CA ILE A 23 -29.54 6.13 2.42
C ILE A 23 -28.61 5.64 3.53
N GLY A 24 -27.65 4.83 3.15
CA GLY A 24 -26.58 4.38 4.02
C GLY A 24 -25.30 5.18 3.81
N LEU A 25 -24.44 5.16 4.82
CA LEU A 25 -23.10 5.75 4.77
C LEU A 25 -22.08 4.67 5.11
N ALA A 26 -21.18 4.40 4.18
CA ALA A 26 -19.97 3.63 4.45
C ALA A 26 -18.77 4.56 4.52
N THR A 27 -17.83 4.28 5.40
CA THR A 27 -16.58 5.02 5.49
C THR A 27 -15.40 4.09 5.27
N LEU A 28 -14.38 4.59 4.57
CA LEU A 28 -13.17 3.85 4.28
C LEU A 28 -11.95 4.73 4.57
N LYS A 29 -10.91 4.16 5.15
CA LYS A 29 -9.62 4.85 5.26
C LYS A 29 -9.10 5.19 3.87
N ARG A 30 -8.35 6.30 3.77
CA ARG A 30 -7.86 6.82 2.50
C ARG A 30 -7.07 5.76 1.74
N ASP A 31 -7.37 5.64 0.44
CA ASP A 31 -6.67 4.74 -0.51
C ASP A 31 -6.66 3.26 -0.10
N ARG A 32 -7.74 2.80 0.56
CA ARG A 32 -7.90 1.41 1.01
C ARG A 32 -9.03 0.64 0.35
N PHE A 33 -9.35 0.96 -0.91
CA PHE A 33 -10.38 0.26 -1.68
C PHE A 33 -9.97 -1.16 -2.05
N ILE A 34 -8.71 -1.37 -2.36
CA ILE A 34 -8.14 -2.65 -2.80
C ILE A 34 -6.84 -2.90 -2.03
N SER A 35 -6.56 -4.16 -1.76
CA SER A 35 -5.29 -4.59 -1.16
C SER A 35 -4.76 -5.86 -1.79
N LEU A 36 -3.44 -6.02 -1.75
CA LEU A 36 -2.77 -7.30 -1.86
C LEU A 36 -2.49 -7.79 -0.44
N SER A 37 -2.85 -9.02 -0.13
CA SER A 37 -2.77 -9.53 1.24
C SER A 37 -2.15 -10.91 1.30
N ALA A 38 -1.34 -11.13 2.35
CA ALA A 38 -0.91 -12.45 2.78
C ALA A 38 -1.56 -12.74 4.13
N LYS A 39 -2.19 -13.91 4.24
CA LYS A 39 -2.89 -14.35 5.45
C LYS A 39 -2.10 -15.41 6.19
N GLY A 40 -2.22 -15.40 7.52
CA GLY A 40 -1.58 -16.39 8.38
C GLY A 40 -0.06 -16.29 8.37
N THR A 41 0.60 -17.44 8.53
CA THR A 41 2.07 -17.52 8.66
C THR A 41 2.82 -17.56 7.33
N GLN A 42 2.11 -17.70 6.21
CA GLN A 42 2.72 -17.75 4.88
C GLN A 42 3.26 -16.37 4.48
N LEU A 43 4.45 -16.37 3.91
CA LEU A 43 5.07 -15.18 3.37
C LEU A 43 4.57 -14.94 1.95
N GLY A 44 3.92 -13.80 1.71
CA GLY A 44 3.57 -13.32 0.38
C GLY A 44 4.64 -12.38 -0.16
N SER A 45 4.89 -12.41 -1.46
CA SER A 45 5.88 -11.54 -2.11
C SER A 45 5.26 -10.82 -3.29
N ILE A 46 5.55 -9.54 -3.42
CA ILE A 46 5.13 -8.67 -4.52
C ILE A 46 6.38 -8.04 -5.11
N LEU A 47 6.59 -8.23 -6.41
CA LEU A 47 7.67 -7.59 -7.15
C LEU A 47 7.06 -6.66 -8.20
N THR A 48 7.42 -5.40 -8.16
CA THR A 48 6.96 -4.42 -9.16
C THR A 48 7.69 -4.60 -10.50
N LYS A 49 7.11 -4.07 -11.56
CA LYS A 49 7.84 -3.82 -12.79
C LYS A 49 8.92 -2.77 -12.55
N PRO A 50 9.97 -2.68 -13.41
CA PRO A 50 10.94 -1.60 -13.33
C PRO A 50 10.28 -0.25 -13.57
N PHE A 51 10.70 0.75 -12.82
CA PHE A 51 10.27 2.14 -13.00
C PHE A 51 11.41 3.10 -12.59
N GLN A 52 11.38 4.31 -13.11
CA GLN A 52 12.32 5.33 -12.69
C GLN A 52 11.90 5.90 -11.34
N LEU A 53 12.84 5.95 -10.39
CA LEU A 53 12.58 6.47 -9.06
C LEU A 53 12.40 7.99 -9.11
N ALA A 54 11.22 8.48 -8.81
CA ALA A 54 10.85 9.89 -8.94
C ALA A 54 11.02 10.71 -7.66
N GLY A 55 11.17 10.07 -6.51
CA GLY A 55 11.28 10.74 -5.21
C GLY A 55 12.35 10.13 -4.32
N SER A 56 12.71 10.83 -3.26
CA SER A 56 13.71 10.39 -2.30
C SER A 56 13.16 9.66 -1.08
N ARG A 57 11.85 9.70 -0.86
CA ARG A 57 11.19 9.06 0.27
C ARG A 57 10.03 8.19 -0.21
N LEU A 58 9.91 7.01 0.35
CA LEU A 58 8.80 6.09 0.11
C LEU A 58 7.77 6.21 1.23
N GLN A 59 6.50 6.32 0.87
CA GLN A 59 5.39 6.21 1.81
C GLN A 59 4.51 5.02 1.44
N VAL A 60 4.18 4.20 2.41
CA VAL A 60 3.43 2.96 2.23
C VAL A 60 2.15 2.97 3.06
N ASN A 61 1.02 2.71 2.41
CA ASN A 61 -0.27 2.50 3.06
C ASN A 61 -0.45 0.99 3.29
N ALA A 62 -0.39 0.57 4.54
CA ALA A 62 -0.39 -0.84 4.89
C ALA A 62 -0.97 -1.11 6.28
N HIS A 63 -1.40 -2.36 6.47
CA HIS A 63 -1.92 -2.84 7.75
C HIS A 63 -1.49 -4.29 7.97
N GLY A 64 -1.06 -4.63 9.13
CA GLY A 64 -0.77 -6.01 9.51
C GLY A 64 0.43 -6.18 10.42
N GLU A 65 0.94 -7.41 10.49
CA GLU A 65 1.96 -7.78 11.47
C GLU A 65 3.39 -7.58 11.00
N HIS A 66 3.67 -7.87 9.72
CA HIS A 66 5.03 -7.75 9.19
C HIS A 66 5.03 -7.39 7.71
N ILE A 67 5.74 -6.35 7.39
CA ILE A 67 6.00 -5.90 6.02
C ILE A 67 7.48 -5.60 5.89
N ARG A 68 8.10 -6.21 4.89
CA ARG A 68 9.47 -5.90 4.48
C ARG A 68 9.44 -5.30 3.09
N VAL A 69 10.22 -4.26 2.87
CA VAL A 69 10.40 -3.64 1.57
C VAL A 69 11.88 -3.58 1.22
N GLU A 70 12.18 -3.90 -0.02
CA GLU A 70 13.53 -3.82 -0.59
C GLU A 70 13.48 -3.02 -1.88
N VAL A 71 14.47 -2.14 -2.08
CA VAL A 71 14.71 -1.54 -3.39
C VAL A 71 15.74 -2.40 -4.12
N LEU A 72 15.37 -2.80 -5.33
CA LEU A 72 16.18 -3.65 -6.21
C LEU A 72 16.53 -2.86 -7.46
N ASP A 73 17.60 -3.26 -8.17
CA ASP A 73 17.88 -2.74 -9.49
C ASP A 73 16.87 -3.24 -10.53
N GLU A 74 16.98 -2.81 -11.77
CA GLU A 74 16.08 -3.20 -12.86
C GLU A 74 16.08 -4.72 -13.14
N ASN A 75 17.15 -5.42 -12.79
CA ASN A 75 17.31 -6.87 -12.93
C ASN A 75 16.90 -7.65 -11.67
N ALA A 76 16.22 -7.00 -10.74
CA ALA A 76 15.80 -7.56 -9.45
C ALA A 76 16.95 -8.00 -8.54
N LYS A 77 18.14 -7.42 -8.70
CA LYS A 77 19.27 -7.61 -7.78
C LYS A 77 19.19 -6.63 -6.61
N LYS A 78 19.59 -7.09 -5.44
CA LYS A 78 19.60 -6.27 -4.23
C LYS A 78 20.58 -5.10 -4.37
N ILE A 79 20.12 -3.92 -3.97
CA ILE A 79 20.96 -2.75 -3.78
C ILE A 79 21.30 -2.69 -2.29
N PRO A 80 22.59 -2.82 -1.89
CA PRO A 80 22.99 -2.87 -0.48
C PRO A 80 22.45 -1.69 0.33
N GLY A 81 21.97 -1.95 1.54
CA GLY A 81 21.49 -0.93 2.46
C GLY A 81 20.04 -0.44 2.22
N HIS A 82 19.37 -0.91 1.17
CA HIS A 82 18.03 -0.46 0.79
C HIS A 82 16.96 -1.51 1.14
N THR A 83 16.99 -1.98 2.37
CA THR A 83 15.96 -2.83 2.97
C THR A 83 15.41 -2.17 4.22
N ALA A 84 14.13 -2.37 4.47
CA ALA A 84 13.46 -1.92 5.70
C ALA A 84 12.32 -2.86 6.04
N GLN A 85 11.96 -2.91 7.30
CA GLN A 85 10.83 -3.72 7.75
C GLN A 85 10.03 -2.99 8.83
N SER A 86 8.75 -3.26 8.86
CA SER A 86 7.87 -2.83 9.94
C SER A 86 7.63 -3.97 10.92
N GLY A 87 7.31 -3.63 12.16
CA GLY A 87 6.53 -4.50 13.03
C GLY A 87 5.04 -4.40 12.72
N LYS A 88 4.19 -4.64 13.71
CA LYS A 88 2.74 -4.47 13.57
C LYS A 88 2.41 -3.01 13.29
N ILE A 89 1.71 -2.76 12.18
CA ILE A 89 1.33 -1.40 11.76
C ILE A 89 -0.12 -1.32 11.28
N ASP A 90 -0.66 -0.12 11.36
CA ASP A 90 -1.86 0.33 10.65
C ASP A 90 -1.61 1.79 10.24
N ALA A 91 -0.92 1.96 9.13
CA ALA A 91 -0.45 3.27 8.69
C ALA A 91 -0.90 3.60 7.28
N LEU A 92 -1.33 4.84 7.07
CA LEU A 92 -1.61 5.39 5.73
C LEU A 92 -0.32 5.80 5.01
N ARG A 93 0.72 6.15 5.77
CA ARG A 93 1.99 6.71 5.27
C ARG A 93 3.17 6.23 6.11
N TRP A 94 3.35 4.92 6.18
CA TRP A 94 4.57 4.39 6.79
C TRP A 94 5.77 4.75 5.91
N GLU A 95 6.78 5.34 6.50
CA GLU A 95 8.05 5.61 5.85
C GLU A 95 9.09 4.61 6.33
N PRO A 96 9.58 3.74 5.44
CA PRO A 96 10.60 2.77 5.79
C PRO A 96 11.90 3.42 6.27
N ALA A 97 12.41 2.95 7.40
CA ALA A 97 13.75 3.28 7.86
C ALA A 97 14.74 2.32 7.20
N TRP A 98 15.46 2.81 6.19
CA TRP A 98 16.39 2.00 5.41
C TRP A 98 17.60 1.58 6.23
N ALA A 99 18.10 0.37 5.99
CA ALA A 99 19.21 -0.22 6.75
C ALA A 99 20.50 0.63 6.73
N ASN A 100 20.75 1.39 5.64
CA ASN A 100 21.88 2.30 5.54
C ASN A 100 21.66 3.66 6.26
N GLY A 101 20.51 3.89 6.88
CA GLY A 101 20.16 5.12 7.57
C GLY A 101 19.98 6.36 6.67
N ARG A 102 19.93 6.19 5.34
CA ARG A 102 19.79 7.26 4.36
C ARG A 102 18.44 7.18 3.66
N ASP A 103 18.06 8.22 2.94
CA ASP A 103 16.92 8.18 2.04
C ASP A 103 17.29 7.57 0.67
N LEU A 104 16.39 7.67 -0.30
CA LEU A 104 16.56 7.11 -1.64
C LEU A 104 17.13 8.12 -2.64
N ALA A 105 17.61 9.28 -2.21
CA ALA A 105 18.06 10.35 -3.10
C ALA A 105 19.16 9.90 -4.08
N ALA A 106 20.07 9.03 -3.65
CA ALA A 106 21.12 8.49 -4.49
C ALA A 106 20.64 7.61 -5.65
N LEU A 107 19.42 7.10 -5.55
CA LEU A 107 18.77 6.23 -6.56
C LEU A 107 17.82 7.02 -7.48
N LYS A 108 17.56 8.28 -7.18
CA LYS A 108 16.62 9.10 -7.95
C LYS A 108 17.01 9.18 -9.41
N GLY A 109 16.03 8.95 -10.30
CA GLY A 109 16.24 8.90 -11.74
C GLY A 109 16.76 7.57 -12.27
N LYS A 110 17.12 6.62 -11.41
CA LYS A 110 17.56 5.29 -11.82
C LYS A 110 16.36 4.32 -11.95
N PRO A 111 16.45 3.33 -12.86
CA PRO A 111 15.46 2.28 -12.93
C PRO A 111 15.60 1.34 -11.73
N VAL A 112 14.52 1.15 -11.00
CA VAL A 112 14.46 0.31 -9.80
C VAL A 112 13.19 -0.53 -9.80
N ARG A 113 13.18 -1.55 -8.94
CA ARG A 113 11.99 -2.32 -8.58
C ARG A 113 11.81 -2.27 -7.06
N LEU A 114 10.59 -2.41 -6.60
CA LEU A 114 10.30 -2.67 -5.20
C LEU A 114 9.89 -4.14 -5.04
N ARG A 115 10.41 -4.77 -4.00
CA ARG A 115 9.89 -6.04 -3.50
C ARG A 115 9.29 -5.82 -2.13
N PHE A 116 8.00 -6.16 -1.99
CA PHE A 116 7.34 -6.23 -0.70
C PHE A 116 7.19 -7.69 -0.29
N GLN A 117 7.51 -8.00 0.95
CA GLN A 117 7.22 -9.27 1.57
C GLN A 117 6.24 -9.04 2.72
N LEU A 118 5.14 -9.79 2.69
CA LEU A 118 4.03 -9.63 3.62
C LEU A 118 3.83 -10.91 4.42
N ARG A 119 3.68 -10.80 5.72
CA ARG A 119 3.22 -11.87 6.60
C ARG A 119 2.07 -11.35 7.45
N ASN A 120 0.90 -11.99 7.33
CA ASN A 120 -0.33 -11.54 7.96
C ASN A 120 -0.53 -10.03 7.84
N ALA A 121 -0.47 -9.55 6.60
CA ALA A 121 -0.48 -8.12 6.30
C ALA A 121 -1.14 -7.81 4.96
N LYS A 122 -1.52 -6.56 4.79
CA LYS A 122 -2.15 -5.99 3.60
C LYS A 122 -1.37 -4.78 3.13
N LEU A 123 -1.05 -4.75 1.85
CA LEU A 123 -0.51 -3.59 1.15
C LEU A 123 -1.63 -2.97 0.30
N PHE A 124 -1.94 -1.69 0.53
CA PHE A 124 -2.98 -0.96 -0.19
C PHE A 124 -2.41 -0.09 -1.29
N ALA A 125 -1.39 0.70 -0.98
CA ALA A 125 -0.79 1.64 -1.91
C ALA A 125 0.61 2.05 -1.47
N PHE A 126 1.39 2.59 -2.38
CA PHE A 126 2.62 3.29 -2.05
C PHE A 126 2.83 4.48 -2.99
N GLN A 127 3.63 5.42 -2.55
CA GLN A 127 4.04 6.58 -3.35
C GLN A 127 5.44 7.03 -3.00
N PHE A 128 6.08 7.69 -3.94
CA PHE A 128 7.33 8.39 -3.70
C PHE A 128 7.08 9.88 -3.56
N ILE A 129 7.74 10.50 -2.61
CA ILE A 129 7.68 11.93 -2.38
C ILE A 129 9.08 12.52 -2.33
N ASN A 130 9.18 13.82 -2.58
CA ASN A 130 10.35 14.61 -2.26
C ASN A 130 10.05 15.42 -1.00
N PRO A 131 11.04 15.63 -0.11
CA PRO A 131 10.87 16.59 0.96
C PRO A 131 10.62 17.98 0.37
N PRO A 132 9.91 18.86 1.06
CA PRO A 132 9.77 20.26 0.63
C PRO A 132 11.13 20.93 0.52
N PRO A 133 11.30 21.88 -0.40
CA PRO A 133 12.54 22.62 -0.58
C PRO A 133 12.95 23.42 0.67
#